data_3fdff83d0dc2fd3cab003b733c489f4f
#
_entry.id   3fdff83d0dc2fd3cab003b733c489f4f
#
_cell.length_a   1.000
_cell.length_b   1.000
_cell.length_c   1.000
_cell.angle_alpha   90.00
_cell.angle_beta   90.00
_cell.angle_gamma   90.00
#
_symmetry.space_group_name_H-M   'P 1'
#
loop_
_entity.id
_entity.type
_entity.pdbx_description
1 polymer ?
#
loop_
_entity_poly.entity_id
_entity_poly.type
_entity_poly.pdbx_seq_one_letter_code
_entity_poly.pdbx_strand_id
1 'polypeptide(L)'
;MTQPDREQILRGVERYCHAVHTQRAEDFQPLWAEGTQNGLLSPAGCFSGTEEIYRDFLVGRIGAAYARIDLIAESVEVRPVTEDAAVALFRYATDCIRRDTGEPYGIAGLETQLWVRQGGEWRLCHVHDSKQ
;
A
#
# COMPACT_ATOMS: atom_id res chain seq x y z
N MET A 1 19.58 -5.15 -9.09
CA MET A 1 19.08 -4.60 -7.80
C MET A 1 20.09 -4.88 -6.72
N THR A 2 20.42 -3.89 -5.96
CA THR A 2 21.36 -4.01 -4.85
C THR A 2 20.62 -4.35 -3.55
N GLN A 3 21.37 -4.75 -2.51
CA GLN A 3 20.81 -4.94 -1.18
C GLN A 3 20.22 -3.65 -0.60
N PRO A 4 20.87 -2.47 -0.74
CA PRO A 4 20.25 -1.22 -0.33
C PRO A 4 18.92 -0.91 -1.04
N ASP A 5 18.78 -1.25 -2.33
CA ASP A 5 17.53 -1.08 -3.06
C ASP A 5 16.42 -1.93 -2.44
N ARG A 6 16.73 -3.20 -2.17
CA ARG A 6 15.79 -4.13 -1.55
C ARG A 6 15.35 -3.62 -0.17
N GLU A 7 16.29 -3.15 0.63
CA GLU A 7 15.99 -2.60 1.95
C GLU A 7 15.12 -1.35 1.89
N GLN A 8 15.31 -0.49 0.89
CA GLN A 8 14.45 0.68 0.68
C GLN A 8 13.00 0.27 0.37
N ILE A 9 12.83 -0.73 -0.49
CA ILE A 9 11.48 -1.23 -0.82
C ILE A 9 10.82 -1.83 0.41
N LEU A 10 11.54 -2.61 1.20
CA LEU A 10 11.01 -3.17 2.44
C LEU A 10 10.58 -2.08 3.43
N ARG A 11 11.39 -1.02 3.58
CA ARG A 11 11.01 0.14 4.39
C ARG A 11 9.81 0.87 3.80
N GLY A 12 9.72 0.93 2.48
CA GLY A 12 8.56 1.50 1.78
C GLY A 12 7.27 0.77 2.11
N VAL A 13 7.31 -0.55 2.15
CA VAL A 13 6.14 -1.36 2.55
C VAL A 13 5.76 -1.06 4.00
N GLU A 14 6.73 -0.94 4.91
CA GLU A 14 6.46 -0.57 6.30
C GLU A 14 5.81 0.81 6.40
N ARG A 15 6.31 1.77 5.62
CA ARG A 15 5.73 3.13 5.58
C ARG A 15 4.32 3.11 5.00
N TYR A 16 4.06 2.24 4.05
CA TYR A 16 2.72 2.04 3.51
C TYR A 16 1.77 1.54 4.60
N CYS A 17 2.18 0.53 5.36
CA CYS A 17 1.39 0.03 6.49
C CYS A 17 1.11 1.14 7.51
N HIS A 18 2.11 1.96 7.81
CA HIS A 18 1.96 3.09 8.73
C HIS A 18 0.96 4.12 8.19
N ALA A 19 1.03 4.45 6.89
CA ALA A 19 0.12 5.39 6.26
C ALA A 19 -1.33 4.89 6.26
N VAL A 20 -1.53 3.60 6.05
CA VAL A 20 -2.87 2.99 6.13
C VAL A 20 -3.42 3.13 7.56
N HIS A 21 -2.59 2.95 8.58
CA HIS A 21 -2.99 3.12 9.97
C HIS A 21 -3.34 4.58 10.30
N THR A 22 -2.47 5.52 9.93
CA THR A 22 -2.66 6.93 10.29
C THR A 22 -3.74 7.62 9.48
N GLN A 23 -3.97 7.18 8.24
CA GLN A 23 -4.91 7.79 7.30
C GLN A 23 -4.51 9.22 6.88
N ARG A 24 -3.25 9.62 7.12
CA ARG A 24 -2.79 10.98 6.88
C ARG A 24 -2.19 11.11 5.49
N ALA A 25 -2.60 12.16 4.77
CA ALA A 25 -2.10 12.44 3.42
C ALA A 25 -0.57 12.59 3.40
N GLU A 26 -0.01 13.24 4.40
CA GLU A 26 1.44 13.47 4.54
C GLU A 26 2.25 12.18 4.73
N ASP A 27 1.61 11.11 5.19
CA ASP A 27 2.24 9.80 5.30
C ASP A 27 2.05 8.96 4.04
N PHE A 28 0.96 9.17 3.33
CA PHE A 28 0.56 8.33 2.20
C PHE A 28 1.05 8.86 0.85
N GLN A 29 0.80 10.14 0.56
CA GLN A 29 1.08 10.71 -0.76
C GLN A 29 2.56 10.66 -1.15
N PRO A 30 3.52 10.92 -0.25
CA PRO A 30 4.93 10.86 -0.61
C PRO A 30 5.46 9.48 -0.99
N LEU A 31 4.72 8.40 -0.68
CA LEU A 31 5.10 7.04 -1.06
C LEU A 31 4.99 6.82 -2.57
N TRP A 32 4.16 7.60 -3.25
CA TRP A 32 3.77 7.35 -4.63
C TRP A 32 4.70 8.06 -5.61
N ALA A 33 4.89 7.44 -6.77
CA ALA A 33 5.71 7.96 -7.84
C ALA A 33 5.11 9.24 -8.44
N GLU A 34 5.97 10.10 -8.96
CA GLU A 34 5.60 11.33 -9.63
C GLU A 34 5.65 11.13 -11.14
N GLY A 35 4.75 11.79 -11.87
CA GLY A 35 4.73 11.77 -13.33
C GLY A 35 4.35 10.44 -13.96
N THR A 36 3.83 9.49 -13.17
CA THR A 36 3.35 8.20 -13.63
C THR A 36 1.83 8.11 -13.43
N GLN A 37 1.22 7.18 -14.16
CA GLN A 37 -0.20 6.88 -13.96
C GLN A 37 -0.33 5.87 -12.83
N ASN A 38 -0.34 6.36 -11.59
CA ASN A 38 -0.47 5.50 -10.43
C ASN A 38 -1.87 4.90 -10.35
N GLY A 39 -1.96 3.66 -9.91
CA GLY A 39 -3.23 2.96 -9.83
C GLY A 39 -3.31 2.01 -8.64
N LEU A 40 -4.53 1.75 -8.20
CA LEU A 40 -4.81 0.76 -7.18
C LEU A 40 -6.07 0.00 -7.57
N LEU A 41 -5.94 -1.32 -7.65
CA LEU A 41 -7.04 -2.25 -7.85
C LEU A 41 -7.29 -3.00 -6.56
N SER A 42 -8.55 -3.15 -6.18
CA SER A 42 -8.93 -3.90 -4.99
C SER A 42 -10.34 -4.47 -5.18
N PRO A 43 -10.81 -5.33 -4.27
CA PRO A 43 -12.21 -5.74 -4.29
C PRO A 43 -13.20 -4.57 -4.20
N ALA A 44 -12.77 -3.43 -3.66
CA ALA A 44 -13.59 -2.21 -3.56
C ALA A 44 -13.68 -1.44 -4.88
N GLY A 45 -12.82 -1.73 -5.86
CA GLY A 45 -12.83 -1.07 -7.16
C GLY A 45 -11.45 -0.69 -7.66
N CYS A 46 -11.44 0.12 -8.72
CA CYS A 46 -10.23 0.61 -9.37
C CYS A 46 -10.13 2.12 -9.16
N PHE A 47 -8.97 2.58 -8.71
CA PHE A 47 -8.70 3.99 -8.41
C PHE A 47 -7.45 4.44 -9.17
N SER A 48 -7.49 5.62 -9.76
CA SER A 48 -6.41 6.14 -10.60
C SER A 48 -5.93 7.50 -10.11
N GLY A 49 -4.61 7.62 -9.96
CA GLY A 49 -3.96 8.83 -9.47
C GLY A 49 -3.86 8.86 -7.96
N THR A 50 -2.76 9.44 -7.46
CA THR A 50 -2.45 9.43 -6.03
C THR A 50 -3.53 10.10 -5.19
N GLU A 51 -4.06 11.22 -5.68
CA GLU A 51 -5.10 11.95 -4.95
C GLU A 51 -6.40 11.15 -4.84
N GLU A 52 -6.84 10.53 -5.93
CA GLU A 52 -8.04 9.69 -5.93
C GLU A 52 -7.85 8.46 -5.06
N ILE A 53 -6.67 7.82 -5.14
CA ILE A 53 -6.36 6.65 -4.30
C ILE A 53 -6.42 7.04 -2.82
N TYR A 54 -5.87 8.18 -2.45
CA TYR A 54 -5.93 8.65 -1.07
C TYR A 54 -7.36 8.98 -0.64
N ARG A 55 -8.04 9.84 -1.40
CA ARG A 55 -9.36 10.38 -1.04
C ARG A 55 -10.46 9.32 -1.09
N ASP A 56 -10.50 8.54 -2.17
CA ASP A 56 -11.63 7.65 -2.44
C ASP A 56 -11.40 6.22 -1.95
N PHE A 57 -10.16 5.74 -1.95
CA PHE A 57 -9.86 4.40 -1.45
C PHE A 57 -9.44 4.42 0.02
N LEU A 58 -8.34 5.10 0.36
CA LEU A 58 -7.80 5.04 1.72
C LEU A 58 -8.77 5.66 2.72
N VAL A 59 -9.22 6.87 2.48
CA VAL A 59 -10.14 7.56 3.38
C VAL A 59 -11.58 7.15 3.13
N GLY A 60 -11.99 7.13 1.86
CA GLY A 60 -13.40 6.93 1.48
C GLY A 60 -13.91 5.51 1.61
N ARG A 61 -13.03 4.50 1.54
CA ARG A 61 -13.42 3.09 1.72
C ARG A 61 -12.87 2.53 3.02
N ILE A 62 -11.56 2.56 3.22
CA ILE A 62 -10.94 1.97 4.40
C ILE A 62 -11.27 2.80 5.64
N GLY A 63 -11.04 4.10 5.60
CA GLY A 63 -11.32 4.98 6.74
C GLY A 63 -12.80 5.07 7.08
N ALA A 64 -13.68 4.97 6.06
CA ALA A 64 -15.13 4.96 6.29
C ALA A 64 -15.61 3.67 6.94
N ALA A 65 -14.97 2.53 6.66
CA ALA A 65 -15.35 1.22 7.19
C ALA A 65 -14.82 0.97 8.60
N TYR A 66 -13.63 1.49 8.92
CA TYR A 66 -12.91 1.13 10.14
C TYR A 66 -12.57 2.35 10.97
N ALA A 67 -12.89 2.29 12.28
CA ALA A 67 -12.47 3.29 13.25
C ALA A 67 -10.97 3.18 13.52
N ARG A 68 -10.42 1.96 13.40
CA ARG A 68 -8.99 1.68 13.47
C ARG A 68 -8.66 0.57 12.49
N ILE A 69 -7.54 0.69 11.81
CA ILE A 69 -6.97 -0.38 11.01
C ILE A 69 -5.47 -0.47 11.26
N ASP A 70 -5.01 -1.69 11.53
CA ASP A 70 -3.59 -2.04 11.53
C ASP A 70 -3.36 -3.02 10.40
N LEU A 71 -2.49 -2.64 9.47
CA LEU A 71 -2.07 -3.49 8.37
C LEU A 71 -0.74 -4.12 8.76
N ILE A 72 -0.74 -5.45 8.90
CA ILE A 72 0.36 -6.20 9.46
C ILE A 72 1.04 -6.99 8.35
N ALA A 73 2.32 -6.71 8.10
CA ALA A 73 3.10 -7.45 7.11
C ALA A 73 3.44 -8.83 7.67
N GLU A 74 2.96 -9.89 7.03
CA GLU A 74 3.33 -11.26 7.36
C GLU A 74 4.56 -11.69 6.58
N SER A 75 4.66 -11.31 5.31
CA SER A 75 5.86 -11.52 4.50
C SER A 75 5.90 -10.53 3.35
N VAL A 76 7.11 -10.20 2.92
CA VAL A 76 7.34 -9.38 1.73
C VAL A 76 8.44 -10.04 0.91
N GLU A 77 8.14 -10.34 -0.36
CA GLU A 77 9.11 -10.84 -1.31
C GLU A 77 9.32 -9.79 -2.39
N VAL A 78 10.56 -9.35 -2.58
CA VAL A 78 10.91 -8.36 -3.60
C VAL A 78 11.44 -9.08 -4.84
N ARG A 79 10.79 -8.87 -5.97
CA ARG A 79 11.19 -9.44 -7.27
C ARG A 79 11.65 -8.32 -8.20
N PRO A 80 12.95 -8.23 -8.50
CA PRO A 80 13.44 -7.24 -9.46
C PRO A 80 12.87 -7.50 -10.86
N VAL A 81 12.49 -6.43 -11.55
CA VAL A 81 12.05 -6.50 -12.95
C VAL A 81 13.11 -5.86 -13.85
N THR A 82 13.56 -4.66 -13.49
CA THR A 82 14.68 -3.96 -14.12
C THR A 82 15.51 -3.32 -13.01
N GLU A 83 16.57 -2.57 -13.37
CA GLU A 83 17.33 -1.81 -12.38
C GLU A 83 16.48 -0.77 -11.64
N ASP A 84 15.42 -0.29 -12.30
CA ASP A 84 14.60 0.81 -11.80
C ASP A 84 13.16 0.39 -11.48
N ALA A 85 12.86 -0.91 -11.51
CA ALA A 85 11.51 -1.40 -11.23
C ALA A 85 11.55 -2.77 -10.53
N ALA A 86 10.66 -2.95 -9.57
CA ALA A 86 10.52 -4.21 -8.85
C ALA A 86 9.07 -4.42 -8.42
N VAL A 87 8.69 -5.68 -8.30
CA VAL A 87 7.40 -6.07 -7.73
C VAL A 87 7.63 -6.58 -6.32
N ALA A 88 6.86 -6.08 -5.37
CA ALA A 88 6.80 -6.63 -4.03
C ALA A 88 5.54 -7.48 -3.89
N LEU A 89 5.72 -8.72 -3.46
CA LEU A 89 4.61 -9.59 -3.06
C LEU A 89 4.44 -9.43 -1.56
N PHE A 90 3.35 -8.81 -1.17
CA PHE A 90 3.09 -8.41 0.20
C PHE A 90 1.90 -9.20 0.76
N ARG A 91 2.20 -10.16 1.64
CA ARG A 91 1.17 -10.89 2.38
C ARG A 91 0.91 -10.16 3.67
N TYR A 92 -0.38 -9.92 3.93
CA TYR A 92 -0.76 -9.13 5.10
C TYR A 92 -1.94 -9.77 5.84
N ALA A 93 -2.08 -9.39 7.09
CA ALA A 93 -3.30 -9.53 7.87
C ALA A 93 -3.71 -8.15 8.34
N THR A 94 -4.98 -7.97 8.62
CA THR A 94 -5.48 -6.72 9.21
C THR A 94 -6.05 -6.97 10.59
N ASP A 95 -5.88 -5.98 11.46
CA ASP A 95 -6.53 -5.92 12.76
C ASP A 95 -7.33 -4.61 12.78
N CYS A 96 -8.64 -4.73 12.72
CA CYS A 96 -9.53 -3.59 12.53
C CYS A 96 -10.59 -3.53 13.61
N ILE A 97 -11.10 -2.32 13.84
CA ILE A 97 -12.35 -2.10 14.58
C ILE A 97 -13.35 -1.50 13.60
N ARG A 98 -14.47 -2.16 13.40
CA ARG A 98 -15.52 -1.69 12.50
C ARG A 98 -16.15 -0.42 13.05
N ARG A 99 -16.36 0.54 12.18
CA ARG A 99 -16.94 1.82 12.56
C ARG A 99 -18.44 1.70 12.90
N ASP A 100 -19.15 0.84 12.15
CA ASP A 100 -20.62 0.67 12.32
C ASP A 100 -21.00 -0.10 13.59
N THR A 101 -20.24 -1.11 13.98
CA THR A 101 -20.58 -1.99 15.11
C THR A 101 -19.63 -1.82 16.30
N GLY A 102 -18.44 -1.26 16.11
CA GLY A 102 -17.40 -1.22 17.14
C GLY A 102 -16.74 -2.56 17.39
N GLU A 103 -17.03 -3.57 16.59
CA GLU A 103 -16.51 -4.92 16.79
C GLU A 103 -15.19 -5.14 16.08
N PRO A 104 -14.33 -6.05 16.60
CA PRO A 104 -13.11 -6.45 15.91
C PRO A 104 -13.42 -7.12 14.57
N TYR A 105 -12.55 -6.87 13.59
CA TYR A 105 -12.65 -7.48 12.27
C TYR A 105 -11.26 -7.62 11.69
N GLY A 106 -11.00 -8.71 10.99
CA GLY A 106 -9.73 -8.92 10.33
C GLY A 106 -9.87 -9.74 9.08
N ILE A 107 -8.99 -9.47 8.12
CA ILE A 107 -8.86 -10.25 6.89
C ILE A 107 -7.39 -10.57 6.65
N ALA A 108 -7.16 -11.56 5.81
CA ALA A 108 -5.85 -11.83 5.24
C ALA A 108 -5.90 -11.48 3.76
N GLY A 109 -4.79 -11.02 3.21
CA GLY A 109 -4.71 -10.63 1.81
C GLY A 109 -3.32 -10.76 1.24
N LEU A 110 -3.26 -10.56 -0.06
CA LEU A 110 -2.02 -10.51 -0.82
C LEU A 110 -2.10 -9.31 -1.75
N GLU A 111 -1.09 -8.45 -1.68
CA GLU A 111 -0.93 -7.35 -2.62
C GLU A 111 0.27 -7.61 -3.52
N THR A 112 0.14 -7.28 -4.79
CA THR A 112 1.28 -7.04 -5.65
C THR A 112 1.47 -5.53 -5.75
N GLN A 113 2.67 -5.07 -5.43
CA GLN A 113 3.01 -3.65 -5.45
C GLN A 113 4.14 -3.44 -6.45
N LEU A 114 3.94 -2.50 -7.38
CA LEU A 114 5.00 -2.10 -8.30
C LEU A 114 5.73 -0.89 -7.72
N TRP A 115 7.01 -1.05 -7.50
CA TRP A 115 7.91 -0.02 -7.02
C TRP A 115 8.85 0.42 -8.15
N VAL A 116 9.04 1.71 -8.30
CA VAL A 116 9.92 2.29 -9.32
C VAL A 116 10.91 3.24 -8.66
N ARG A 117 12.12 3.29 -9.20
CA ARG A 117 13.16 4.19 -8.68
C ARG A 117 13.13 5.52 -9.43
N GLN A 118 12.98 6.59 -8.67
CA GLN A 118 12.98 7.96 -9.19
C GLN A 118 13.92 8.82 -8.35
N GLY A 119 14.91 9.42 -8.98
CA GLY A 119 15.87 10.28 -8.27
C GLY A 119 16.59 9.57 -7.12
N GLY A 120 16.89 8.28 -7.27
CA GLY A 120 17.55 7.48 -6.26
C GLY A 120 16.64 6.96 -5.16
N GLU A 121 15.34 7.24 -5.21
CA GLU A 121 14.36 6.77 -4.23
C GLU A 121 13.36 5.82 -4.88
N TRP A 122 12.97 4.80 -4.13
CA TRP A 122 11.95 3.85 -4.57
C TRP A 122 10.56 4.34 -4.16
N ARG A 123 9.66 4.41 -5.15
CA ARG A 123 8.31 4.93 -4.97
C ARG A 123 7.28 3.94 -5.52
N LEU A 124 6.13 3.94 -4.90
CA LEU A 124 5.01 3.06 -5.28
C LEU A 124 4.31 3.60 -6.52
N CYS A 125 4.05 2.73 -7.48
CA CYS A 125 3.42 3.10 -8.74
C CYS A 125 2.07 2.40 -8.95
N HIS A 126 1.94 1.17 -8.47
CA HIS A 126 0.74 0.39 -8.66
C HIS A 126 0.55 -0.60 -7.52
N VAL A 127 -0.70 -0.78 -7.11
CA VAL A 127 -1.09 -1.79 -6.13
C VAL A 127 -2.25 -2.60 -6.69
N HIS A 128 -2.15 -3.91 -6.59
CA HIS A 128 -3.28 -4.81 -6.82
C HIS A 128 -3.50 -5.61 -5.54
N ASP A 129 -4.59 -5.33 -4.88
CA ASP A 129 -4.96 -5.97 -3.62
C ASP A 129 -5.95 -7.10 -3.87
N SER A 130 -5.62 -8.28 -3.36
CA SER A 130 -6.44 -9.47 -3.46
C SER A 130 -6.72 -10.02 -2.07
N LYS A 131 -7.97 -10.05 -1.72
CA LYS A 131 -8.43 -10.62 -0.44
C LYS A 131 -8.30 -12.15 -0.50
N GLN A 132 -7.69 -12.71 0.49
CA GLN A 132 -7.48 -14.16 0.59
C GLN A 132 -8.48 -14.83 1.53
#